data_8184bb2c5d5ce61b7c6b413bc1c0659c
#
_entry.id   8184bb2c5d5ce61b7c6b413bc1c0659c
#
_cell.length_a   1.000
_cell.length_b   1.000
_cell.length_c   1.000
_cell.angle_alpha   90.00
_cell.angle_beta   90.00
_cell.angle_gamma   90.00
#
_symmetry.space_group_name_H-M   'P 1'
#
loop_
_entity.id
_entity.type
_entity.pdbx_description
1 polymer ?
#
loop_
_entity_poly.entity_id
_entity_poly.type
_entity_poly.pdbx_seq_one_letter_code
_entity_poly.pdbx_strand_id
1 'polypeptide(L)'
;FFTGSITVGKIVAQQAAKHLTPVTLELGGKNPCVIDEPASIKVTAKRIVWGKFTNCGQTCIAPDFLIVNRKIKEKLIKEIINQLSLAYSNKPIESIEYGRIISEKHMNYLSSLLEDQKILYGGHFDIEKKYFEPTIIEINNFDSKLMKEEIFGPILPIVEYDNFNEVDEIIKRYTHPLAMYIFTKNIAFGKKFLESYPFGGGAINDTVVHIANDRLPFGGVGSSGMGKYHGKSTFETFSHYKPYISRPL
;
A
#
# COMPACT_ATOMS: atom_id res chain seq x y z
N PHE A 1 21.45 0.31 4.69
CA PHE A 1 20.01 0.53 4.71
C PHE A 1 19.60 1.33 3.50
N PHE A 2 18.53 0.91 2.81
CA PHE A 2 18.01 1.60 1.64
C PHE A 2 16.47 1.53 1.62
N THR A 3 15.83 2.66 1.31
CA THR A 3 14.39 2.74 1.03
C THR A 3 14.19 3.30 -0.37
N GLY A 4 13.37 2.64 -1.20
CA GLY A 4 13.08 3.10 -2.55
C GLY A 4 12.45 2.03 -3.43
N SER A 5 12.58 2.16 -4.76
CA SER A 5 11.97 1.23 -5.69
C SER A 5 12.64 -0.16 -5.69
N ILE A 6 11.88 -1.18 -6.05
CA ILE A 6 12.37 -2.57 -6.21
C ILE A 6 13.57 -2.63 -7.17
N THR A 7 13.53 -1.87 -8.26
CA THR A 7 14.60 -1.83 -9.25
C THR A 7 15.92 -1.34 -8.65
N VAL A 8 15.88 -0.23 -7.90
CA VAL A 8 17.08 0.31 -7.25
C VAL A 8 17.52 -0.57 -6.09
N GLY A 9 16.58 -1.14 -5.32
CA GLY A 9 16.88 -2.10 -4.24
C GLY A 9 17.68 -3.30 -4.74
N LYS A 10 17.33 -3.85 -5.89
CA LYS A 10 18.11 -4.92 -6.53
C LYS A 10 19.55 -4.50 -6.87
N ILE A 11 19.74 -3.28 -7.37
CA ILE A 11 21.08 -2.73 -7.66
C ILE A 11 21.89 -2.61 -6.36
N VAL A 12 21.27 -2.07 -5.30
CA VAL A 12 21.92 -1.95 -3.98
C VAL A 12 22.34 -3.32 -3.44
N ALA A 13 21.44 -4.32 -3.49
CA ALA A 13 21.75 -5.68 -3.06
C ALA A 13 22.91 -6.30 -3.85
N GLN A 14 22.91 -6.15 -5.17
CA GLN A 14 23.98 -6.65 -6.05
C GLN A 14 25.34 -6.02 -5.74
N GLN A 15 25.38 -4.70 -5.48
CA GLN A 15 26.63 -4.04 -5.13
C GLN A 15 27.12 -4.43 -3.75
N ALA A 16 26.22 -4.54 -2.75
CA ALA A 16 26.57 -4.96 -1.40
C ALA A 16 27.11 -6.40 -1.37
N ALA A 17 26.56 -7.28 -2.20
CA ALA A 17 27.01 -8.68 -2.31
C ALA A 17 28.49 -8.81 -2.73
N LYS A 18 29.03 -7.89 -3.51
CA LYS A 18 30.46 -7.87 -3.89
C LYS A 18 31.39 -7.75 -2.68
N HIS A 19 30.89 -7.19 -1.59
CA HIS A 19 31.67 -6.96 -0.36
C HIS A 19 31.14 -7.76 0.82
N LEU A 20 30.20 -8.71 0.59
CA LEU A 20 29.50 -9.46 1.63
C LEU A 20 28.85 -8.57 2.69
N THR A 21 28.45 -7.36 2.31
CA THR A 21 27.82 -6.39 3.20
C THR A 21 26.34 -6.76 3.39
N PRO A 22 25.86 -6.99 4.62
CA PRO A 22 24.43 -7.15 4.88
C PRO A 22 23.65 -5.89 4.47
N VAL A 23 22.44 -6.08 3.94
CA VAL A 23 21.56 -4.98 3.57
C VAL A 23 20.19 -5.12 4.21
N THR A 24 19.61 -3.99 4.59
CA THR A 24 18.18 -3.87 4.90
C THR A 24 17.56 -3.03 3.81
N LEU A 25 16.56 -3.58 3.13
CA LEU A 25 15.89 -2.97 1.99
C LEU A 25 14.40 -2.79 2.30
N GLU A 26 13.95 -1.55 2.24
CA GLU A 26 12.54 -1.17 2.36
C GLU A 26 12.05 -0.73 0.97
N LEU A 27 11.26 -1.57 0.35
CA LEU A 27 10.83 -1.38 -1.03
C LEU A 27 9.31 -1.17 -1.08
N GLY A 28 8.76 -1.07 -2.26
CA GLY A 28 7.32 -0.94 -2.45
C GLY A 28 6.63 -2.27 -2.76
N GLY A 29 5.41 -2.16 -3.22
CA GLY A 29 4.64 -3.33 -3.65
C GLY A 29 3.21 -2.99 -4.04
N LYS A 30 2.51 -3.97 -4.56
CA LYS A 30 1.08 -3.89 -4.92
C LYS A 30 0.23 -4.31 -3.72
N ASN A 31 -0.04 -3.38 -2.80
CA ASN A 31 -0.68 -3.65 -1.51
C ASN A 31 -2.20 -3.85 -1.65
N PRO A 32 -2.73 -5.05 -1.46
CA PRO A 32 -4.16 -5.30 -1.51
C PRO A 32 -4.86 -4.82 -0.25
N CYS A 33 -6.07 -4.28 -0.43
CA CYS A 33 -7.00 -3.99 0.67
C CYS A 33 -8.34 -4.66 0.39
N VAL A 34 -8.65 -5.71 1.14
CA VAL A 34 -9.88 -6.49 0.97
C VAL A 34 -11.01 -5.90 1.79
N ILE A 35 -12.16 -5.68 1.17
CA ILE A 35 -13.37 -5.21 1.81
C ILE A 35 -14.42 -6.31 1.72
N ASP A 36 -14.56 -7.06 2.80
CA ASP A 36 -15.53 -8.15 2.92
C ASP A 36 -16.88 -7.63 3.40
N GLU A 37 -17.24 -7.86 4.66
CA GLU A 37 -18.45 -7.32 5.29
C GLU A 37 -18.03 -6.43 6.47
N PRO A 38 -17.74 -5.15 6.27
CA PRO A 38 -17.32 -4.28 7.36
C PRO A 38 -18.50 -3.94 8.28
N ALA A 39 -18.20 -3.72 9.56
CA ALA A 39 -19.21 -3.29 10.54
C ALA A 39 -19.78 -1.90 10.22
N SER A 40 -19.01 -1.04 9.54
CA SER A 40 -19.42 0.32 9.15
C SER A 40 -18.74 0.74 7.84
N ILE A 41 -19.52 0.93 6.79
CA ILE A 41 -19.04 1.43 5.50
C ILE A 41 -18.43 2.84 5.65
N LYS A 42 -19.03 3.70 6.46
CA LYS A 42 -18.54 5.06 6.70
C LYS A 42 -17.14 5.07 7.34
N VAL A 43 -16.93 4.28 8.38
CA VAL A 43 -15.62 4.18 9.04
C VAL A 43 -14.60 3.55 8.11
N THR A 44 -14.98 2.51 7.38
CA THR A 44 -14.13 1.85 6.38
C THR A 44 -13.68 2.83 5.30
N ALA A 45 -14.61 3.56 4.68
CA ALA A 45 -14.30 4.57 3.68
C ALA A 45 -13.39 5.67 4.22
N LYS A 46 -13.64 6.19 5.44
CA LYS A 46 -12.78 7.18 6.10
C LYS A 46 -11.34 6.69 6.25
N ARG A 47 -11.14 5.44 6.70
CA ARG A 47 -9.81 4.84 6.89
C ARG A 47 -9.11 4.56 5.57
N ILE A 48 -9.85 4.13 4.54
CA ILE A 48 -9.32 3.96 3.18
C ILE A 48 -8.87 5.31 2.61
N VAL A 49 -9.71 6.35 2.71
CA VAL A 49 -9.37 7.70 2.22
C VAL A 49 -8.12 8.23 2.90
N TRP A 50 -8.04 8.12 4.22
CA TRP A 50 -6.85 8.52 4.95
C TRP A 50 -5.61 7.74 4.51
N GLY A 51 -5.66 6.40 4.47
CA GLY A 51 -4.50 5.58 4.14
C GLY A 51 -4.07 5.67 2.67
N LYS A 52 -5.02 5.87 1.75
CA LYS A 52 -4.71 5.96 0.32
C LYS A 52 -4.29 7.34 -0.13
N PHE A 53 -4.93 8.41 0.38
CA PHE A 53 -4.75 9.75 -0.19
C PHE A 53 -3.88 10.68 0.65
N THR A 54 -3.49 10.29 1.87
CA THR A 54 -2.42 10.96 2.61
C THR A 54 -1.17 11.04 1.73
N ASN A 55 -0.49 12.19 1.73
CA ASN A 55 0.67 12.46 0.87
C ASN A 55 0.41 12.19 -0.64
N CYS A 56 -0.82 12.41 -1.12
CA CYS A 56 -1.24 12.05 -2.48
C CYS A 56 -0.98 10.59 -2.85
N GLY A 57 -1.10 9.67 -1.90
CA GLY A 57 -0.86 8.24 -2.14
C GLY A 57 0.60 7.86 -2.35
N GLN A 58 1.54 8.77 -2.18
CA GLN A 58 2.98 8.53 -2.30
C GLN A 58 3.53 7.94 -0.99
N THR A 59 3.01 6.76 -0.63
CA THR A 59 3.35 6.04 0.60
C THR A 59 3.46 4.55 0.29
N CYS A 60 4.59 3.94 0.62
CA CYS A 60 4.91 2.54 0.30
C CYS A 60 3.93 1.52 0.88
N ILE A 61 3.22 1.85 1.95
CA ILE A 61 2.19 1.02 2.59
C ILE A 61 0.76 1.50 2.30
N ALA A 62 0.56 2.49 1.44
CA ALA A 62 -0.80 2.86 1.03
C ALA A 62 -1.52 1.67 0.40
N PRO A 63 -2.83 1.50 0.62
CA PRO A 63 -3.62 0.59 -0.20
C PRO A 63 -3.40 0.90 -1.68
N ASP A 64 -2.87 -0.06 -2.44
CA ASP A 64 -2.60 0.21 -3.85
C ASP A 64 -3.83 -0.07 -4.70
N PHE A 65 -4.66 -1.04 -4.31
CA PHE A 65 -5.97 -1.32 -4.88
C PHE A 65 -6.92 -1.95 -3.85
N LEU A 66 -8.23 -1.84 -4.11
CA LEU A 66 -9.27 -2.48 -3.30
C LEU A 66 -9.80 -3.73 -3.98
N ILE A 67 -10.07 -4.78 -3.20
CA ILE A 67 -10.85 -5.98 -3.60
C ILE A 67 -12.15 -5.91 -2.81
N VAL A 68 -13.26 -5.61 -3.46
CA VAL A 68 -14.52 -5.23 -2.80
C VAL A 68 -15.61 -6.23 -3.09
N ASN A 69 -16.32 -6.69 -2.06
CA ASN A 69 -17.51 -7.51 -2.23
C ASN A 69 -18.54 -6.73 -3.08
N ARG A 70 -19.02 -7.34 -4.17
CA ARG A 70 -19.95 -6.72 -5.12
C ARG A 70 -21.19 -6.12 -4.46
N LYS A 71 -21.71 -6.78 -3.41
CA LYS A 71 -22.94 -6.33 -2.70
C LYS A 71 -22.81 -4.96 -2.06
N ILE A 72 -21.57 -4.53 -1.74
CA ILE A 72 -21.33 -3.26 -1.03
C ILE A 72 -20.56 -2.24 -1.89
N LYS A 73 -20.07 -2.62 -3.08
CA LYS A 73 -19.20 -1.81 -3.93
C LYS A 73 -19.76 -0.39 -4.15
N GLU A 74 -20.97 -0.28 -4.64
CA GLU A 74 -21.59 1.03 -4.95
C GLU A 74 -21.72 1.92 -3.70
N LYS A 75 -22.14 1.32 -2.57
CA LYS A 75 -22.26 2.05 -1.31
C LYS A 75 -20.90 2.52 -0.79
N LEU A 76 -19.88 1.69 -0.94
CA LEU A 76 -18.52 2.01 -0.52
C LEU A 76 -17.93 3.13 -1.39
N ILE A 77 -18.06 3.05 -2.71
CA ILE A 77 -17.57 4.09 -3.64
C ILE A 77 -18.21 5.43 -3.31
N LYS A 78 -19.53 5.46 -3.17
CA LYS A 78 -20.26 6.69 -2.80
C LYS A 78 -19.76 7.29 -1.48
N GLU A 79 -19.50 6.44 -0.49
CA GLU A 79 -19.00 6.91 0.80
C GLU A 79 -17.51 7.32 0.72
N ILE A 80 -16.67 6.67 -0.08
CA ILE A 80 -15.29 7.13 -0.33
C ILE A 80 -15.30 8.55 -0.94
N ILE A 81 -16.13 8.80 -1.95
CA ILE A 81 -16.27 10.13 -2.55
C ILE A 81 -16.72 11.17 -1.51
N ASN A 82 -17.70 10.82 -0.67
CA ASN A 82 -18.12 11.67 0.45
C ASN A 82 -16.97 11.99 1.42
N GLN A 83 -16.20 10.99 1.80
CA GLN A 83 -15.05 11.16 2.71
C GLN A 83 -13.90 11.95 2.05
N LEU A 84 -13.69 11.84 0.74
CA LEU A 84 -12.75 12.69 0.00
C LEU A 84 -13.16 14.16 0.04
N SER A 85 -14.45 14.44 -0.18
CA SER A 85 -15.01 15.80 -0.08
C SER A 85 -14.87 16.38 1.33
N LEU A 86 -15.06 15.56 2.36
CA LEU A 86 -14.89 15.99 3.76
C LEU A 86 -13.41 16.24 4.12
N ALA A 87 -12.48 15.45 3.57
CA ALA A 87 -11.07 15.57 3.86
C ALA A 87 -10.38 16.71 3.08
N TYR A 88 -10.73 16.90 1.81
CA TYR A 88 -9.99 17.76 0.90
C TYR A 88 -10.87 18.83 0.20
N SER A 89 -12.10 19.02 0.65
CA SER A 89 -13.14 19.83 0.01
C SER A 89 -13.60 19.29 -1.35
N ASN A 90 -14.60 19.93 -1.95
CA ASN A 90 -15.08 19.59 -3.31
C ASN A 90 -14.10 20.05 -4.42
N LYS A 91 -13.05 20.77 -4.03
CA LYS A 91 -11.97 21.24 -4.92
C LYS A 91 -10.61 20.92 -4.30
N PRO A 92 -10.14 19.67 -4.37
CA PRO A 92 -8.88 19.26 -3.74
C PRO A 92 -7.67 20.07 -4.20
N ILE A 93 -7.69 20.64 -5.41
CA ILE A 93 -6.63 21.51 -5.94
C ILE A 93 -6.41 22.77 -5.09
N GLU A 94 -7.48 23.30 -4.48
CA GLU A 94 -7.48 24.51 -3.62
C GLU A 94 -7.23 24.16 -2.14
N SER A 95 -7.29 22.88 -1.77
CA SER A 95 -7.11 22.44 -0.38
C SER A 95 -5.63 22.47 0.03
N ILE A 96 -5.35 23.09 1.18
CA ILE A 96 -4.01 23.10 1.79
C ILE A 96 -3.65 21.75 2.40
N GLU A 97 -4.64 20.90 2.69
CA GLU A 97 -4.48 19.56 3.26
C GLU A 97 -4.12 18.52 2.19
N TYR A 98 -4.31 18.86 0.91
CA TYR A 98 -4.03 17.94 -0.18
C TYR A 98 -2.65 18.20 -0.78
N GLY A 99 -1.77 17.20 -0.70
CA GLY A 99 -0.39 17.29 -1.18
C GLY A 99 -0.25 17.42 -2.70
N ARG A 100 0.97 17.30 -3.19
CA ARG A 100 1.32 17.35 -4.63
C ARG A 100 2.24 16.19 -4.97
N ILE A 101 2.26 15.82 -6.25
CA ILE A 101 3.17 14.81 -6.78
C ILE A 101 4.59 15.37 -6.83
N ILE A 102 5.56 14.56 -6.42
CA ILE A 102 6.94 15.01 -6.20
C ILE A 102 7.62 15.55 -7.46
N SER A 103 7.32 15.00 -8.64
CA SER A 103 8.01 15.35 -9.88
C SER A 103 7.13 15.25 -11.12
N GLU A 104 7.48 16.00 -12.17
CA GLU A 104 6.82 15.91 -13.48
C GLU A 104 6.96 14.51 -14.10
N LYS A 105 8.10 13.87 -13.93
CA LYS A 105 8.32 12.49 -14.39
C LYS A 105 7.26 11.55 -13.78
N HIS A 106 6.97 11.71 -12.49
CA HIS A 106 5.96 10.89 -11.82
C HIS A 106 4.53 11.31 -12.21
N MET A 107 4.28 12.60 -12.48
CA MET A 107 3.02 13.07 -13.05
C MET A 107 2.73 12.39 -14.39
N ASN A 108 3.72 12.37 -15.30
CA ASN A 108 3.59 11.73 -16.61
C ASN A 108 3.37 10.21 -16.49
N TYR A 109 4.03 9.56 -15.51
CA TYR A 109 3.76 8.16 -15.21
C TYR A 109 2.31 7.95 -14.76
N LEU A 110 1.83 8.72 -13.78
CA LEU A 110 0.47 8.59 -13.26
C LEU A 110 -0.59 8.89 -14.33
N SER A 111 -0.38 9.91 -15.17
CA SER A 111 -1.32 10.21 -16.26
C SER A 111 -1.41 9.07 -17.27
N SER A 112 -0.28 8.42 -17.59
CA SER A 112 -0.27 7.25 -18.48
C SER A 112 -1.02 6.04 -17.91
N LEU A 113 -1.23 5.98 -16.60
CA LEU A 113 -2.02 4.91 -15.98
C LEU A 113 -3.53 5.08 -16.17
N LEU A 114 -3.99 6.28 -16.58
CA LEU A 114 -5.41 6.55 -16.83
C LEU A 114 -5.88 6.15 -18.24
N GLU A 115 -4.95 5.91 -19.15
CA GLU A 115 -5.26 5.53 -20.53
C GLU A 115 -6.11 4.25 -20.56
N ASP A 116 -7.22 4.29 -21.30
CA ASP A 116 -8.16 3.19 -21.47
C ASP A 116 -8.80 2.64 -20.18
N GLN A 117 -8.79 3.43 -19.09
CA GLN A 117 -9.38 3.03 -17.82
C GLN A 117 -10.82 3.56 -17.66
N LYS A 118 -11.65 2.77 -16.98
CA LYS A 118 -13.00 3.22 -16.57
C LYS A 118 -12.90 4.04 -15.28
N ILE A 119 -12.81 5.35 -15.44
CA ILE A 119 -12.76 6.29 -14.30
C ILE A 119 -14.18 6.44 -13.72
N LEU A 120 -14.32 6.19 -12.43
CA LEU A 120 -15.56 6.36 -11.67
C LEU A 120 -15.65 7.71 -10.96
N TYR A 121 -14.51 8.31 -10.61
CA TYR A 121 -14.40 9.61 -9.96
C TYR A 121 -13.02 10.21 -10.19
N GLY A 122 -12.96 11.55 -10.30
CA GLY A 122 -11.70 12.28 -10.48
C GLY A 122 -11.12 12.16 -11.89
N GLY A 123 -9.80 12.04 -11.97
CA GLY A 123 -9.07 11.87 -13.22
C GLY A 123 -8.48 13.15 -13.80
N HIS A 124 -8.75 14.32 -13.20
CA HIS A 124 -8.14 15.58 -13.62
C HIS A 124 -6.72 15.73 -13.04
N PHE A 125 -5.85 16.33 -13.80
CA PHE A 125 -4.49 16.63 -13.33
C PHE A 125 -3.94 17.89 -13.99
N ASP A 126 -2.98 18.51 -13.33
CA ASP A 126 -2.26 19.70 -13.79
C ASP A 126 -0.75 19.45 -13.56
N ILE A 127 -0.02 19.27 -14.65
CA ILE A 127 1.41 18.89 -14.58
C ILE A 127 2.24 20.04 -14.00
N GLU A 128 1.95 21.28 -14.36
CA GLU A 128 2.71 22.44 -13.89
C GLU A 128 2.54 22.64 -12.38
N LYS A 129 1.32 22.44 -11.87
CA LYS A 129 1.03 22.48 -10.43
C LYS A 129 1.36 21.20 -9.70
N LYS A 130 1.80 20.16 -10.40
CA LYS A 130 2.00 18.80 -9.85
C LYS A 130 0.77 18.28 -9.11
N TYR A 131 -0.39 18.71 -9.56
CA TYR A 131 -1.67 18.31 -8.99
C TYR A 131 -2.22 17.09 -9.71
N PHE A 132 -2.62 16.10 -8.96
CA PHE A 132 -3.35 14.93 -9.47
C PHE A 132 -4.57 14.70 -8.57
N GLU A 133 -5.76 14.76 -9.13
CA GLU A 133 -7.00 14.61 -8.40
C GLU A 133 -7.12 13.21 -7.79
N PRO A 134 -7.68 13.06 -6.57
CA PRO A 134 -8.06 11.74 -6.06
C PRO A 134 -8.93 11.02 -7.09
N THR A 135 -8.47 9.86 -7.54
CA THR A 135 -9.08 9.18 -8.70
C THR A 135 -9.49 7.76 -8.33
N ILE A 136 -10.71 7.37 -8.67
CA ILE A 136 -11.22 6.01 -8.46
C ILE A 136 -11.45 5.37 -9.83
N ILE A 137 -10.94 4.16 -10.02
CA ILE A 137 -11.00 3.42 -11.29
C ILE A 137 -11.61 2.04 -11.06
N GLU A 138 -12.51 1.63 -11.93
CA GLU A 138 -13.02 0.25 -11.97
C GLU A 138 -12.09 -0.62 -12.82
N ILE A 139 -11.67 -1.74 -12.26
CA ILE A 139 -10.76 -2.68 -12.92
C ILE A 139 -11.53 -3.85 -13.50
N ASN A 140 -11.38 -4.04 -14.81
CA ASN A 140 -11.87 -5.20 -15.55
C ASN A 140 -10.73 -5.99 -16.20
N ASN A 141 -9.50 -5.45 -16.18
CA ASN A 141 -8.33 -6.07 -16.80
C ASN A 141 -7.12 -6.01 -15.85
N PHE A 142 -6.69 -7.15 -15.33
CA PHE A 142 -5.52 -7.30 -14.49
C PHE A 142 -4.19 -7.17 -15.24
N ASP A 143 -4.20 -7.23 -16.56
CA ASP A 143 -2.99 -7.08 -17.38
C ASP A 143 -2.67 -5.63 -17.72
N SER A 144 -3.50 -4.68 -17.30
CA SER A 144 -3.22 -3.24 -17.42
C SER A 144 -1.97 -2.86 -16.63
N LYS A 145 -1.26 -1.84 -17.10
CA LYS A 145 -0.10 -1.27 -16.41
C LYS A 145 -0.44 -0.83 -14.99
N LEU A 146 -1.64 -0.31 -14.80
CA LEU A 146 -2.19 0.11 -13.51
C LEU A 146 -2.18 -1.02 -12.46
N MET A 147 -2.39 -2.29 -12.90
CA MET A 147 -2.44 -3.45 -12.02
C MET A 147 -1.11 -4.21 -11.91
N LYS A 148 -0.14 -3.95 -12.79
CA LYS A 148 1.17 -4.64 -12.79
C LYS A 148 2.21 -3.97 -11.91
N GLU A 149 2.14 -2.64 -11.79
CA GLU A 149 3.15 -1.83 -11.11
C GLU A 149 2.56 -1.15 -9.87
N GLU A 150 3.40 -0.78 -8.92
CA GLU A 150 3.04 0.10 -7.81
C GLU A 150 2.64 1.47 -8.35
N ILE A 151 1.51 1.99 -7.90
CA ILE A 151 1.01 3.28 -8.37
C ILE A 151 1.78 4.45 -7.74
N PHE A 152 1.99 4.41 -6.43
CA PHE A 152 2.64 5.46 -5.64
C PHE A 152 2.03 6.85 -5.91
N GLY A 153 0.70 6.89 -5.94
CA GLY A 153 -0.06 8.10 -6.30
C GLY A 153 -1.55 7.98 -5.94
N PRO A 154 -2.35 9.05 -6.19
CA PRO A 154 -3.72 9.16 -5.71
C PRO A 154 -4.74 8.47 -6.63
N ILE A 155 -4.40 7.35 -7.22
CA ILE A 155 -5.28 6.53 -8.05
C ILE A 155 -5.63 5.27 -7.25
N LEU A 156 -6.91 5.00 -7.08
CA LEU A 156 -7.45 3.87 -6.34
C LEU A 156 -8.23 2.94 -7.27
N PRO A 157 -7.60 1.87 -7.77
CA PRO A 157 -8.27 0.80 -8.51
C PRO A 157 -9.22 0.02 -7.60
N ILE A 158 -10.38 -0.32 -8.11
CA ILE A 158 -11.36 -1.19 -7.44
C ILE A 158 -11.62 -2.41 -8.31
N VAL A 159 -11.40 -3.57 -7.72
CA VAL A 159 -11.74 -4.89 -8.24
C VAL A 159 -12.92 -5.41 -7.44
N GLU A 160 -13.96 -5.93 -8.10
CA GLU A 160 -15.06 -6.58 -7.40
C GLU A 160 -14.89 -8.09 -7.31
N TYR A 161 -15.50 -8.70 -6.31
CA TYR A 161 -15.61 -10.15 -6.18
C TYR A 161 -17.00 -10.57 -5.69
N ASP A 162 -17.42 -11.76 -6.05
CA ASP A 162 -18.67 -12.39 -5.62
C ASP A 162 -18.44 -13.40 -4.49
N ASN A 163 -17.42 -14.22 -4.61
CA ASN A 163 -17.05 -15.24 -3.65
C ASN A 163 -15.57 -15.13 -3.22
N PHE A 164 -15.27 -15.59 -2.02
CA PHE A 164 -13.95 -15.36 -1.42
C PHE A 164 -12.80 -16.14 -2.11
N ASN A 165 -13.10 -17.17 -2.91
CA ASN A 165 -12.07 -17.85 -3.69
C ASN A 165 -11.47 -16.93 -4.76
N GLU A 166 -12.27 -16.02 -5.33
CA GLU A 166 -11.77 -15.00 -6.27
C GLU A 166 -10.76 -14.05 -5.62
N VAL A 167 -10.95 -13.73 -4.33
CA VAL A 167 -10.00 -12.92 -3.56
C VAL A 167 -8.64 -13.62 -3.48
N ASP A 168 -8.64 -14.92 -3.21
CA ASP A 168 -7.42 -15.74 -3.16
C ASP A 168 -6.69 -15.76 -4.51
N GLU A 169 -7.42 -15.94 -5.62
CA GLU A 169 -6.87 -15.90 -6.97
C GLU A 169 -6.29 -14.53 -7.33
N ILE A 170 -6.93 -13.44 -6.91
CA ILE A 170 -6.45 -12.09 -7.13
C ILE A 170 -5.16 -11.84 -6.34
N ILE A 171 -5.14 -12.19 -5.04
CA ILE A 171 -3.97 -11.95 -4.17
C ILE A 171 -2.76 -12.75 -4.65
N LYS A 172 -2.94 -13.97 -5.11
CA LYS A 172 -1.85 -14.81 -5.65
C LYS A 172 -1.12 -14.19 -6.85
N ARG A 173 -1.73 -13.24 -7.55
CA ARG A 173 -1.06 -12.50 -8.63
C ARG A 173 -0.01 -11.52 -8.10
N TYR A 174 -0.14 -11.08 -6.83
CA TYR A 174 0.68 -10.05 -6.20
C TYR A 174 1.45 -10.62 -5.02
N THR A 175 2.49 -11.36 -5.33
CA THR A 175 3.32 -12.01 -4.30
C THR A 175 4.12 -10.99 -3.50
N HIS A 176 4.17 -11.19 -2.17
CA HIS A 176 5.02 -10.43 -1.25
C HIS A 176 4.76 -8.90 -1.24
N PRO A 177 3.51 -8.43 -1.05
CA PRO A 177 3.27 -7.01 -0.87
C PRO A 177 3.91 -6.51 0.43
N LEU A 178 4.28 -5.22 0.47
CA LEU A 178 4.78 -4.61 1.70
C LEU A 178 3.69 -4.51 2.76
N ALA A 179 2.45 -4.24 2.34
CA ALA A 179 1.32 -4.19 3.26
C ALA A 179 0.10 -4.97 2.73
N MET A 180 -0.71 -5.49 3.66
CA MET A 180 -1.98 -6.15 3.37
C MET A 180 -3.04 -5.74 4.39
N TYR A 181 -4.25 -5.45 3.92
CA TYR A 181 -5.35 -4.97 4.73
C TYR A 181 -6.63 -5.75 4.49
N ILE A 182 -7.43 -5.93 5.55
CA ILE A 182 -8.78 -6.48 5.42
C ILE A 182 -9.76 -5.73 6.32
N PHE A 183 -10.91 -5.38 5.77
CA PHE A 183 -12.06 -4.83 6.50
C PHE A 183 -13.16 -5.88 6.59
N THR A 184 -13.48 -6.33 7.79
CA THR A 184 -14.49 -7.37 8.05
C THR A 184 -15.07 -7.20 9.46
N LYS A 185 -16.32 -7.57 9.66
CA LYS A 185 -16.92 -7.65 10.99
C LYS A 185 -16.46 -8.90 11.77
N ASN A 186 -15.91 -9.90 11.07
CA ASN A 186 -15.42 -11.14 11.67
C ASN A 186 -13.89 -11.08 11.88
N ILE A 187 -13.48 -10.67 13.07
CA ILE A 187 -12.04 -10.52 13.41
C ILE A 187 -11.28 -11.85 13.34
N ALA A 188 -11.91 -12.97 13.72
CA ALA A 188 -11.27 -14.30 13.64
C ALA A 188 -10.97 -14.68 12.18
N PHE A 189 -11.93 -14.40 11.28
CA PHE A 189 -11.72 -14.57 9.85
C PHE A 189 -10.61 -13.66 9.33
N GLY A 190 -10.62 -12.36 9.71
CA GLY A 190 -9.57 -11.40 9.33
C GLY A 190 -8.17 -11.85 9.75
N LYS A 191 -8.01 -12.40 10.96
CA LYS A 191 -6.74 -12.98 11.43
C LYS A 191 -6.30 -14.15 10.56
N LYS A 192 -7.17 -15.14 10.37
CA LYS A 192 -6.88 -16.31 9.53
C LYS A 192 -6.53 -15.91 8.10
N PHE A 193 -7.21 -14.90 7.55
CA PHE A 193 -6.91 -14.37 6.24
C PHE A 193 -5.49 -13.81 6.16
N LEU A 194 -5.08 -12.93 7.09
CA LEU A 194 -3.74 -12.37 7.09
C LEU A 194 -2.65 -13.46 7.31
N GLU A 195 -2.92 -14.46 8.14
CA GLU A 195 -2.01 -15.58 8.38
C GLU A 195 -1.79 -16.47 7.15
N SER A 196 -2.69 -16.41 6.14
CA SER A 196 -2.63 -17.25 4.96
C SER A 196 -1.67 -16.75 3.86
N TYR A 197 -1.16 -15.51 3.96
CA TYR A 197 -0.32 -14.91 2.93
C TYR A 197 0.97 -14.32 3.49
N PRO A 198 2.08 -14.37 2.73
CA PRO A 198 3.30 -13.66 3.08
C PRO A 198 3.21 -12.19 2.68
N PHE A 199 3.41 -11.28 3.64
CA PHE A 199 3.48 -9.83 3.45
C PHE A 199 4.32 -9.18 4.55
N GLY A 200 4.69 -7.91 4.41
CA GLY A 200 5.51 -7.22 5.39
C GLY A 200 4.77 -6.87 6.66
N GLY A 201 3.70 -6.10 6.57
CA GLY A 201 2.87 -5.70 7.70
C GLY A 201 1.44 -5.35 7.27
N GLY A 202 0.53 -5.16 8.22
CA GLY A 202 -0.86 -4.88 7.84
C GLY A 202 -1.78 -4.59 9.01
N ALA A 203 -3.08 -4.50 8.71
CA ALA A 203 -4.09 -4.26 9.71
C ALA A 203 -5.43 -4.91 9.35
N ILE A 204 -6.21 -5.23 10.38
CA ILE A 204 -7.62 -5.58 10.29
C ILE A 204 -8.43 -4.34 10.63
N ASN A 205 -9.36 -3.97 9.77
CA ASN A 205 -10.25 -2.81 9.92
C ASN A 205 -9.54 -1.46 10.02
N ASP A 206 -8.29 -1.37 9.55
CA ASP A 206 -7.56 -0.12 9.41
C ASP A 206 -6.56 -0.18 8.25
N THR A 207 -5.87 0.93 7.98
CA THR A 207 -4.82 1.03 6.98
C THR A 207 -3.64 1.82 7.56
N VAL A 208 -2.43 1.53 7.12
CA VAL A 208 -1.20 2.31 7.41
C VAL A 208 -0.77 2.37 8.89
N VAL A 209 -1.69 2.43 9.85
CA VAL A 209 -1.42 2.71 11.29
C VAL A 209 -0.40 1.77 11.95
N HIS A 210 -0.16 0.59 11.40
CA HIS A 210 0.83 -0.35 11.96
C HIS A 210 2.25 0.21 11.96
N ILE A 211 2.58 1.14 11.05
CA ILE A 211 3.89 1.81 11.02
C ILE A 211 4.13 2.74 12.22
N ALA A 212 3.05 3.26 12.79
CA ALA A 212 3.15 4.19 13.93
C ALA A 212 3.44 3.49 15.28
N ASN A 213 3.36 2.16 15.32
CA ASN A 213 3.65 1.39 16.52
C ASN A 213 5.13 0.96 16.53
N ASP A 214 5.95 1.65 17.31
CA ASP A 214 7.39 1.40 17.45
C ASP A 214 7.76 0.04 18.07
N ARG A 215 6.79 -0.66 18.66
CA ARG A 215 6.97 -2.02 19.19
C ARG A 215 6.80 -3.10 18.15
N LEU A 216 6.22 -2.78 16.99
CA LEU A 216 6.09 -3.70 15.88
C LEU A 216 7.30 -3.55 14.95
N PRO A 217 7.91 -4.66 14.52
CA PRO A 217 8.91 -4.59 13.46
C PRO A 217 8.25 -4.14 12.17
N PHE A 218 8.96 -3.33 11.39
CA PHE A 218 8.56 -2.91 10.06
C PHE A 218 9.56 -3.42 9.04
N GLY A 219 9.08 -3.98 7.93
CA GLY A 219 9.91 -4.49 6.86
C GLY A 219 9.13 -5.34 5.89
N GLY A 220 9.64 -5.42 4.66
CA GLY A 220 9.06 -6.22 3.59
C GLY A 220 9.50 -7.68 3.61
N VAL A 221 8.96 -8.45 2.68
CA VAL A 221 9.32 -9.85 2.44
C VAL A 221 9.49 -10.08 0.93
N GLY A 222 10.51 -10.81 0.51
CA GLY A 222 10.76 -11.07 -0.90
C GLY A 222 10.97 -9.79 -1.71
N SER A 223 10.09 -9.52 -2.68
CA SER A 223 10.19 -8.33 -3.55
C SER A 223 9.91 -7.01 -2.83
N SER A 224 9.21 -7.00 -1.70
CA SER A 224 8.94 -5.78 -0.94
C SER A 224 10.03 -5.40 0.05
N GLY A 225 11.04 -6.25 0.29
CA GLY A 225 12.15 -5.89 1.15
C GLY A 225 12.94 -7.05 1.71
N MET A 226 14.02 -6.71 2.41
CA MET A 226 14.92 -7.62 3.10
C MET A 226 15.25 -7.03 4.48
N GLY A 227 15.11 -7.84 5.52
CA GLY A 227 15.31 -7.37 6.90
C GLY A 227 14.10 -6.64 7.46
N LYS A 228 14.29 -6.04 8.62
CA LYS A 228 13.25 -5.30 9.35
C LYS A 228 13.89 -4.28 10.28
N TYR A 229 13.13 -3.27 10.64
CA TYR A 229 13.56 -2.23 11.58
C TYR A 229 12.36 -1.73 12.40
N HIS A 230 12.43 -0.64 13.07
CA HIS A 230 11.61 -0.10 14.15
C HIS A 230 11.92 -0.70 15.52
N GLY A 231 11.97 0.18 16.53
CA GLY A 231 12.19 -0.17 17.91
C GLY A 231 13.39 -1.10 18.12
N LYS A 232 13.16 -2.18 18.84
CA LYS A 232 14.19 -3.20 19.14
C LYS A 232 14.79 -3.83 17.87
N SER A 233 13.97 -4.00 16.83
CA SER A 233 14.46 -4.58 15.56
C SER A 233 15.49 -3.70 14.87
N THR A 234 15.41 -2.36 15.00
CA THR A 234 16.46 -1.45 14.52
C THR A 234 17.78 -1.72 15.20
N PHE A 235 17.76 -1.82 16.54
CA PHE A 235 18.97 -2.10 17.31
C PHE A 235 19.59 -3.44 16.89
N GLU A 236 18.79 -4.51 16.78
CA GLU A 236 19.25 -5.81 16.37
C GLU A 236 19.82 -5.81 14.94
N THR A 237 19.18 -5.10 14.00
CA THR A 237 19.61 -5.01 12.60
C THR A 237 20.97 -4.34 12.44
N PHE A 238 21.27 -3.31 13.26
CA PHE A 238 22.55 -2.58 13.22
C PHE A 238 23.57 -3.05 14.23
N SER A 239 23.34 -4.21 14.87
CA SER A 239 24.23 -4.84 15.85
C SER A 239 24.59 -6.26 15.42
N HIS A 240 25.64 -6.82 16.00
CA HIS A 240 25.93 -8.24 15.89
C HIS A 240 26.30 -8.84 17.24
N TYR A 241 25.96 -10.12 17.43
CA TYR A 241 26.31 -10.85 18.63
C TYR A 241 27.73 -11.41 18.50
N LYS A 242 28.56 -11.15 19.52
CA LYS A 242 29.91 -11.69 19.63
C LYS A 242 29.98 -12.65 20.80
N PRO A 243 29.78 -13.97 20.58
CA PRO A 243 29.89 -14.95 21.65
C PRO A 243 31.36 -15.17 22.04
N TYR A 244 31.63 -15.32 23.33
CA TYR A 244 32.95 -15.72 23.85
C TYR A 244 32.82 -16.57 25.12
N ILE A 245 33.82 -17.39 25.37
CA ILE A 245 33.92 -18.19 26.60
C ILE A 245 35.11 -17.66 27.40
N SER A 246 34.90 -17.43 28.70
CA SER A 246 35.95 -17.18 29.66
C SER A 246 36.08 -18.40 30.59
N ARG A 247 37.29 -18.89 30.78
CA ARG A 247 37.60 -19.97 31.75
C ARG A 247 38.61 -19.42 32.74
N PRO A 248 38.44 -19.66 34.07
CA PRO A 248 39.48 -19.37 35.05
C PRO A 248 40.70 -20.25 34.76
N LEU A 249 41.91 -19.74 35.04
CA LEU A 249 43.17 -20.43 34.94
C LEU A 249 43.31 -21.45 36.07
#